data_79965bbe9d2003df0c1e84afceb41f88
#
_entry.id   79965bbe9d2003df0c1e84afceb41f88
#
_cell.length_a   1.000
_cell.length_b   1.000
_cell.length_c   1.000
_cell.angle_alpha   90.00
_cell.angle_beta   90.00
_cell.angle_gamma   90.00
#
_symmetry.space_group_name_H-M   'P 1'
#
loop_
_entity.id
_entity.type
_entity.pdbx_description
1 polymer ?
#
loop_
_entity_poly.entity_id
_entity_poly.type
_entity_poly.pdbx_seq_one_letter_code
_entity_poly.pdbx_strand_id
1 'polypeptide(L)'
;RTASEVAAPALAIKAASDYRDIFGAGNFYLEIMDHGIEIESRVKSDLLKLGKELGLPLLATNDLHYTLQSDAPAHEALLCVQSGSTLADPKRFKFDNDSFYVKTPAQMRELFKEIPESCDNTLLIAERCNVTLREGENLLPAFTVPTGHTEDSWLKSEAELGLIVRMGERVTPEHHSRLSYELGVMEKMGFPGYFLVVADLVAHAKKVGIRVGPGRGSAAGSLVAYALGITGLDPLEHGLLFERFLNPERISMPDIDLDFDERRRSEMIRYATTKYGEDRV
;
A
#
# COMPACT_ATOMS: atom_id res chain seq x y z
N ARG A 1 -10.57 -41.35 19.17
CA ARG A 1 -10.12 -39.93 19.25
C ARG A 1 -8.62 -39.93 19.47
N THR A 2 -7.90 -39.18 18.66
CA THR A 2 -6.45 -39.00 18.83
C THR A 2 -6.17 -38.07 20.02
N ALA A 3 -4.97 -38.14 20.60
CA ALA A 3 -4.55 -37.21 21.67
C ALA A 3 -4.71 -35.72 21.27
N SER A 4 -4.56 -35.41 19.97
CA SER A 4 -4.81 -34.12 19.36
C SER A 4 -6.29 -33.69 19.44
N GLU A 5 -7.24 -34.58 19.19
CA GLU A 5 -8.68 -34.33 19.27
C GLU A 5 -9.19 -34.07 20.68
N VAL A 6 -8.51 -34.66 21.69
CA VAL A 6 -8.85 -34.43 23.11
C VAL A 6 -8.29 -33.07 23.60
N ALA A 7 -7.15 -32.64 23.09
CA ALA A 7 -6.51 -31.38 23.48
C ALA A 7 -7.13 -30.15 22.77
N ALA A 8 -7.78 -30.32 21.61
CA ALA A 8 -8.27 -29.22 20.79
C ALA A 8 -9.23 -28.25 21.52
N PRO A 9 -10.24 -28.70 22.32
CA PRO A 9 -11.11 -27.78 23.03
C PRO A 9 -10.38 -26.91 24.06
N ALA A 10 -9.44 -27.48 24.80
CA ALA A 10 -8.67 -26.74 25.81
C ALA A 10 -7.76 -25.69 25.15
N LEU A 11 -7.18 -25.99 23.99
CA LEU A 11 -6.39 -25.04 23.23
C LEU A 11 -7.25 -23.91 22.66
N ALA A 12 -8.46 -24.19 22.19
CA ALA A 12 -9.40 -23.20 21.70
C ALA A 12 -9.85 -22.26 22.84
N ILE A 13 -10.20 -22.80 24.01
CA ILE A 13 -10.55 -22.01 25.19
C ILE A 13 -9.39 -21.10 25.59
N LYS A 14 -8.17 -21.65 25.65
CA LYS A 14 -6.97 -20.87 25.96
C LYS A 14 -6.76 -19.73 24.98
N ALA A 15 -6.77 -20.01 23.68
CA ALA A 15 -6.57 -18.99 22.66
C ALA A 15 -7.62 -17.89 22.70
N ALA A 16 -8.91 -18.23 22.83
CA ALA A 16 -9.98 -17.26 22.95
C ALA A 16 -9.88 -16.41 24.23
N SER A 17 -9.46 -17.02 25.34
CA SER A 17 -9.21 -16.29 26.59
C SER A 17 -8.02 -15.33 26.46
N ASP A 18 -6.92 -15.79 25.87
CA ASP A 18 -5.74 -14.95 25.63
C ASP A 18 -6.09 -13.72 24.77
N TYR A 19 -6.84 -13.89 23.68
CA TYR A 19 -7.27 -12.76 22.84
C TYR A 19 -8.27 -11.83 23.56
N ARG A 20 -9.23 -12.37 24.31
CA ARG A 20 -10.12 -11.56 25.13
C ARG A 20 -9.33 -10.68 26.11
N ASP A 21 -8.31 -11.25 26.75
CA ASP A 21 -7.53 -10.55 27.77
C ASP A 21 -6.57 -9.51 27.13
N ILE A 22 -6.04 -9.80 25.92
CA ILE A 22 -5.20 -8.87 25.14
C ILE A 22 -6.01 -7.66 24.66
N PHE A 23 -7.19 -7.89 24.06
CA PHE A 23 -7.99 -6.82 23.46
C PHE A 23 -8.95 -6.15 24.45
N GLY A 24 -9.18 -6.77 25.58
CA GLY A 24 -10.13 -6.30 26.60
C GLY A 24 -11.57 -6.72 26.34
N ALA A 25 -12.40 -6.63 27.37
CA ALA A 25 -13.80 -7.03 27.31
C ALA A 25 -14.58 -6.27 26.22
N GLY A 26 -15.34 -7.00 25.42
CA GLY A 26 -16.18 -6.46 24.33
C GLY A 26 -15.43 -6.08 23.05
N ASN A 27 -14.12 -6.36 22.96
CA ASN A 27 -13.32 -6.04 21.77
C ASN A 27 -12.86 -7.27 21.00
N PHE A 28 -13.21 -8.46 21.46
CA PHE A 28 -12.94 -9.72 20.77
C PHE A 28 -14.23 -10.48 20.54
N TYR A 29 -14.43 -10.95 19.31
CA TYR A 29 -15.64 -11.63 18.88
C TYR A 29 -15.30 -13.02 18.32
N LEU A 30 -16.21 -13.96 18.47
CA LEU A 30 -16.10 -15.25 17.80
C LEU A 30 -16.86 -15.18 16.48
N GLU A 31 -16.14 -15.34 15.39
CA GLU A 31 -16.67 -15.31 14.04
C GLU A 31 -17.37 -16.64 13.71
N ILE A 32 -18.57 -16.53 13.12
CA ILE A 32 -19.34 -17.68 12.61
C ILE A 32 -19.72 -17.45 11.17
N MET A 33 -19.53 -18.49 10.34
CA MET A 33 -19.88 -18.53 8.92
C MET A 33 -20.81 -19.70 8.65
N ASP A 34 -21.54 -19.62 7.56
CA ASP A 34 -22.39 -20.73 7.09
C ASP A 34 -22.53 -20.68 5.55
N HIS A 35 -21.72 -21.49 4.88
CA HIS A 35 -21.77 -21.73 3.43
C HIS A 35 -22.35 -23.11 3.11
N GLY A 36 -22.92 -23.80 4.10
CA GLY A 36 -23.41 -25.17 3.94
C GLY A 36 -22.33 -26.23 3.85
N ILE A 37 -21.11 -25.94 4.36
CA ILE A 37 -20.01 -26.90 4.41
C ILE A 37 -19.99 -27.62 5.77
N GLU A 38 -19.69 -28.92 5.75
CA GLU A 38 -19.72 -29.76 6.94
C GLU A 38 -18.82 -29.26 8.07
N ILE A 39 -17.63 -28.76 7.74
CA ILE A 39 -16.68 -28.27 8.72
C ILE A 39 -17.21 -27.04 9.47
N GLU A 40 -17.89 -26.12 8.77
CA GLU A 40 -18.51 -24.93 9.42
C GLU A 40 -19.60 -25.34 10.37
N SER A 41 -20.48 -26.24 9.97
CA SER A 41 -21.57 -26.74 10.83
C SER A 41 -21.04 -27.38 12.10
N ARG A 42 -19.94 -28.15 11.99
CA ARG A 42 -19.27 -28.79 13.12
C ARG A 42 -18.66 -27.74 14.06
N VAL A 43 -17.90 -26.80 13.52
CA VAL A 43 -17.19 -25.75 14.28
C VAL A 43 -18.18 -24.75 14.91
N LYS A 44 -19.28 -24.41 14.21
CA LYS A 44 -20.32 -23.51 14.70
C LYS A 44 -20.87 -23.95 16.07
N SER A 45 -21.20 -25.24 16.22
CA SER A 45 -21.70 -25.78 17.50
C SER A 45 -20.71 -25.58 18.66
N ASP A 46 -19.41 -25.74 18.39
CA ASP A 46 -18.37 -25.61 19.42
C ASP A 46 -18.07 -24.12 19.71
N LEU A 47 -18.11 -23.23 18.71
CA LEU A 47 -18.00 -21.78 18.90
C LEU A 47 -19.15 -21.20 19.73
N LEU A 48 -20.37 -21.69 19.54
CA LEU A 48 -21.53 -21.31 20.37
C LEU A 48 -21.32 -21.65 21.83
N LYS A 49 -20.81 -22.85 22.13
CA LYS A 49 -20.49 -23.27 23.52
C LYS A 49 -19.37 -22.41 24.10
N LEU A 50 -18.31 -22.18 23.31
CA LEU A 50 -17.18 -21.38 23.70
C LEU A 50 -17.55 -19.93 24.01
N GLY A 51 -18.38 -19.32 23.14
CA GLY A 51 -18.91 -17.96 23.33
C GLY A 51 -19.69 -17.84 24.64
N LYS A 52 -20.56 -18.82 24.92
CA LYS A 52 -21.33 -18.86 26.17
C LYS A 52 -20.44 -19.04 27.40
N GLU A 53 -19.46 -19.94 27.32
CA GLU A 53 -18.55 -20.23 28.43
C GLU A 53 -17.67 -19.03 28.80
N LEU A 54 -17.13 -18.34 27.79
CA LEU A 54 -16.19 -17.22 27.99
C LEU A 54 -16.87 -15.84 27.98
N GLY A 55 -18.17 -15.76 27.77
CA GLY A 55 -18.91 -14.50 27.67
C GLY A 55 -18.49 -13.70 26.41
N LEU A 56 -18.11 -14.36 25.33
CA LEU A 56 -17.68 -13.73 24.09
C LEU A 56 -18.85 -13.57 23.11
N PRO A 57 -19.02 -12.37 22.52
CA PRO A 57 -20.06 -12.15 21.52
C PRO A 57 -19.74 -12.89 20.20
N LEU A 58 -20.79 -13.29 19.50
CA LEU A 58 -20.69 -13.91 18.19
C LEU A 58 -20.84 -12.87 17.09
N LEU A 59 -20.16 -13.08 15.97
CA LEU A 59 -20.24 -12.23 14.78
C LEU A 59 -20.51 -13.07 13.55
N ALA A 60 -21.63 -12.81 12.85
CA ALA A 60 -21.93 -13.46 11.58
C ALA A 60 -21.18 -12.76 10.45
N THR A 61 -20.39 -13.52 9.71
CA THR A 61 -19.69 -13.04 8.53
C THR A 61 -19.96 -13.91 7.32
N ASN A 62 -19.47 -13.47 6.16
CA ASN A 62 -19.59 -14.18 4.89
C ASN A 62 -18.22 -14.15 4.21
N ASP A 63 -17.66 -15.29 3.91
CA ASP A 63 -16.38 -15.42 3.19
C ASP A 63 -16.59 -15.09 1.70
N LEU A 64 -16.65 -13.78 1.44
CA LEU A 64 -17.02 -13.19 0.16
C LEU A 64 -15.88 -13.30 -0.87
N HIS A 65 -16.16 -13.94 -2.02
CA HIS A 65 -15.20 -14.08 -3.11
C HIS A 65 -15.68 -13.51 -4.44
N TYR A 66 -16.99 -13.31 -4.61
CA TYR A 66 -17.59 -12.74 -5.83
C TYR A 66 -18.92 -12.04 -5.52
N THR A 67 -19.38 -11.19 -6.44
CA THR A 67 -20.52 -10.32 -6.19
C THR A 67 -21.87 -11.04 -6.29
N LEU A 68 -22.10 -11.76 -7.39
CA LEU A 68 -23.36 -12.49 -7.64
C LEU A 68 -23.12 -13.99 -7.55
N GLN A 69 -24.13 -14.74 -7.12
CA GLN A 69 -24.05 -16.21 -7.10
C GLN A 69 -23.72 -16.78 -8.48
N SER A 70 -24.22 -16.14 -9.55
CA SER A 70 -23.93 -16.51 -10.94
C SER A 70 -22.47 -16.33 -11.37
N ASP A 71 -21.65 -15.63 -10.57
CA ASP A 71 -20.23 -15.37 -10.87
C ASP A 71 -19.32 -16.53 -10.44
N ALA A 72 -19.86 -17.53 -9.74
CA ALA A 72 -19.10 -18.69 -9.29
C ALA A 72 -18.27 -19.38 -10.40
N PRO A 73 -18.81 -19.61 -11.64
CA PRO A 73 -18.00 -20.20 -12.72
C PRO A 73 -16.85 -19.30 -13.19
N ALA A 74 -17.04 -17.98 -13.19
CA ALA A 74 -15.98 -17.03 -13.53
C ALA A 74 -14.87 -17.03 -12.47
N HIS A 75 -15.25 -17.07 -11.19
CA HIS A 75 -14.29 -17.21 -10.07
C HIS A 75 -13.52 -18.53 -10.16
N GLU A 76 -14.17 -19.64 -10.52
CA GLU A 76 -13.52 -20.94 -10.71
C GLU A 76 -12.45 -20.87 -11.81
N ALA A 77 -12.74 -20.18 -12.91
CA ALA A 77 -11.75 -19.94 -13.97
C ALA A 77 -10.56 -19.09 -13.48
N LEU A 78 -10.82 -18.07 -12.66
CA LEU A 78 -9.78 -17.24 -12.05
C LEU A 78 -8.85 -18.04 -11.12
N LEU A 79 -9.41 -18.96 -10.33
CA LEU A 79 -8.62 -19.88 -9.49
C LEU A 79 -7.71 -20.79 -10.32
N CYS A 80 -8.16 -21.21 -11.51
CA CYS A 80 -7.32 -21.97 -12.44
C CYS A 80 -6.14 -21.14 -12.95
N VAL A 81 -6.36 -19.86 -13.30
CA VAL A 81 -5.28 -18.94 -13.69
C VAL A 81 -4.26 -18.78 -12.57
N GLN A 82 -4.71 -18.53 -11.36
CA GLN A 82 -3.85 -18.37 -10.19
C GLN A 82 -3.01 -19.61 -9.87
N SER A 83 -3.61 -20.80 -9.99
CA SER A 83 -2.96 -22.07 -9.64
C SER A 83 -2.21 -22.74 -10.81
N GLY A 84 -2.25 -22.14 -12.02
CA GLY A 84 -1.65 -22.74 -13.21
C GLY A 84 -2.34 -24.05 -13.65
N SER A 85 -3.62 -24.23 -13.30
CA SER A 85 -4.43 -25.42 -13.65
C SER A 85 -5.47 -25.08 -14.74
N THR A 86 -6.27 -26.06 -15.13
CA THR A 86 -7.37 -25.89 -16.09
C THR A 86 -8.69 -26.34 -15.50
N LEU A 87 -9.81 -25.86 -16.03
CA LEU A 87 -11.15 -26.29 -15.60
C LEU A 87 -11.39 -27.78 -15.81
N ALA A 88 -10.67 -28.42 -16.74
CA ALA A 88 -10.75 -29.87 -17.00
C ALA A 88 -9.98 -30.73 -15.99
N ASP A 89 -9.07 -30.13 -15.18
CA ASP A 89 -8.31 -30.85 -14.18
C ASP A 89 -9.21 -31.25 -12.99
N PRO A 90 -9.44 -32.54 -12.74
CA PRO A 90 -10.29 -32.95 -11.63
C PRO A 90 -9.68 -32.71 -10.24
N LYS A 91 -8.37 -32.48 -10.18
CA LYS A 91 -7.63 -32.21 -8.94
C LYS A 91 -7.40 -30.73 -8.67
N ARG A 92 -7.91 -29.83 -9.54
CA ARG A 92 -7.77 -28.39 -9.35
C ARG A 92 -8.38 -27.94 -8.02
N PHE A 93 -7.87 -26.90 -7.44
CA PHE A 93 -8.50 -26.23 -6.32
C PHE A 93 -9.83 -25.60 -6.79
N LYS A 94 -10.90 -25.85 -6.07
CA LYS A 94 -12.23 -25.26 -6.31
C LYS A 94 -12.98 -25.16 -4.99
N PHE A 95 -13.96 -24.29 -4.94
CA PHE A 95 -14.86 -24.19 -3.81
C PHE A 95 -15.93 -25.30 -3.85
N ASP A 96 -16.42 -25.69 -2.68
CA ASP A 96 -17.38 -26.78 -2.56
C ASP A 96 -18.77 -26.48 -3.15
N ASN A 97 -19.13 -25.17 -3.17
CA ASN A 97 -20.41 -24.69 -3.70
C ASN A 97 -20.32 -23.21 -4.13
N ASP A 98 -21.44 -22.62 -4.52
CA ASP A 98 -21.58 -21.24 -5.02
C ASP A 98 -22.07 -20.22 -3.97
N SER A 99 -21.90 -20.52 -2.67
CA SER A 99 -22.44 -19.69 -1.58
C SER A 99 -21.56 -18.49 -1.19
N PHE A 100 -20.43 -18.26 -1.86
CA PHE A 100 -19.42 -17.25 -1.51
C PHE A 100 -19.66 -15.89 -2.18
N TYR A 101 -20.94 -15.53 -2.38
CA TYR A 101 -21.37 -14.27 -2.99
C TYR A 101 -21.84 -13.25 -1.95
N VAL A 102 -22.03 -11.98 -2.38
CA VAL A 102 -22.58 -10.92 -1.52
C VAL A 102 -24.03 -11.22 -1.18
N LYS A 103 -24.27 -11.70 0.02
CA LYS A 103 -25.65 -11.94 0.52
C LYS A 103 -26.28 -10.64 0.98
N THR A 104 -27.57 -10.49 0.71
CA THR A 104 -28.36 -9.37 1.25
C THR A 104 -28.52 -9.48 2.78
N PRO A 105 -28.80 -8.36 3.49
CA PRO A 105 -29.09 -8.43 4.93
C PRO A 105 -30.19 -9.42 5.29
N ALA A 106 -31.22 -9.53 4.44
CA ALA A 106 -32.33 -10.49 4.65
C ALA A 106 -31.85 -11.94 4.54
N GLN A 107 -30.98 -12.24 3.56
CA GLN A 107 -30.40 -13.57 3.40
C GLN A 107 -29.47 -13.92 4.59
N MET A 108 -28.65 -12.99 5.05
CA MET A 108 -27.82 -13.21 6.23
C MET A 108 -28.66 -13.44 7.49
N ARG A 109 -29.71 -12.65 7.72
CA ARG A 109 -30.60 -12.84 8.86
C ARG A 109 -31.41 -14.15 8.80
N GLU A 110 -31.77 -14.63 7.64
CA GLU A 110 -32.39 -15.96 7.50
C GLU A 110 -31.39 -17.08 7.79
N LEU A 111 -30.14 -16.93 7.31
CA LEU A 111 -29.09 -17.92 7.52
C LEU A 111 -28.71 -18.07 9.01
N PHE A 112 -28.72 -16.96 9.76
CA PHE A 112 -28.41 -16.92 11.20
C PHE A 112 -29.65 -16.67 12.08
N LYS A 113 -30.85 -17.03 11.64
CA LYS A 113 -32.10 -16.78 12.37
C LYS A 113 -32.16 -17.36 13.77
N GLU A 114 -31.39 -18.41 14.03
CA GLU A 114 -31.29 -19.03 15.36
C GLU A 114 -30.35 -18.26 16.31
N ILE A 115 -29.55 -17.33 15.77
CA ILE A 115 -28.55 -16.53 16.50
C ILE A 115 -28.59 -15.09 15.99
N PRO A 116 -29.74 -14.39 16.09
CA PRO A 116 -29.94 -13.07 15.47
C PRO A 116 -28.95 -12.02 15.97
N GLU A 117 -28.51 -12.12 17.22
CA GLU A 117 -27.51 -11.24 17.82
C GLU A 117 -26.18 -11.25 17.08
N SER A 118 -25.83 -12.33 16.40
CA SER A 118 -24.60 -12.39 15.60
C SER A 118 -24.63 -11.46 14.39
N CYS A 119 -25.80 -11.23 13.82
CA CYS A 119 -26.03 -10.23 12.77
C CYS A 119 -26.12 -8.82 13.37
N ASP A 120 -26.77 -8.63 14.53
CA ASP A 120 -26.88 -7.33 15.19
C ASP A 120 -25.50 -6.79 15.61
N ASN A 121 -24.60 -7.66 16.06
CA ASN A 121 -23.24 -7.30 16.44
C ASN A 121 -22.44 -6.71 15.26
N THR A 122 -22.77 -7.02 14.01
CA THR A 122 -22.12 -6.39 12.85
C THR A 122 -22.41 -4.90 12.78
N LEU A 123 -23.62 -4.47 13.15
CA LEU A 123 -24.01 -3.06 13.22
C LEU A 123 -23.30 -2.35 14.37
N LEU A 124 -23.21 -3.00 15.54
CA LEU A 124 -22.49 -2.44 16.68
C LEU A 124 -21.01 -2.21 16.37
N ILE A 125 -20.36 -3.12 15.63
CA ILE A 125 -18.99 -2.93 15.17
C ILE A 125 -18.91 -1.78 14.17
N ALA A 126 -19.82 -1.71 13.20
CA ALA A 126 -19.84 -0.63 12.22
C ALA A 126 -20.00 0.75 12.87
N GLU A 127 -20.85 0.87 13.90
CA GLU A 127 -21.01 2.12 14.68
C GLU A 127 -19.75 2.53 15.44
N ARG A 128 -18.92 1.55 15.83
CA ARG A 128 -17.65 1.79 16.51
C ARG A 128 -16.50 2.16 15.56
N CYS A 129 -16.64 1.86 14.28
CA CYS A 129 -15.64 2.12 13.25
C CYS A 129 -15.82 3.53 12.69
N ASN A 130 -15.05 4.50 13.20
CA ASN A 130 -15.08 5.91 12.77
C ASN A 130 -13.70 6.29 12.23
N VAL A 131 -13.29 5.63 11.14
CA VAL A 131 -12.03 5.93 10.47
C VAL A 131 -12.26 7.00 9.41
N THR A 132 -11.56 8.11 9.55
CA THR A 132 -11.52 9.16 8.53
C THR A 132 -10.19 9.08 7.80
N LEU A 133 -10.24 8.85 6.49
CA LEU A 133 -9.07 8.95 5.64
C LEU A 133 -8.85 10.43 5.29
N ARG A 134 -7.65 10.92 5.54
CA ARG A 134 -7.23 12.26 5.12
C ARG A 134 -6.72 12.16 3.68
N GLU A 135 -7.45 12.78 2.76
CA GLU A 135 -7.09 12.82 1.35
C GLU A 135 -6.53 14.19 0.98
N GLY A 136 -5.63 14.24 0.00
CA GLY A 136 -5.11 15.48 -0.55
C GLY A 136 -4.10 16.22 0.33
N GLU A 137 -3.69 15.65 1.46
CA GLU A 137 -2.61 16.23 2.27
C GLU A 137 -1.24 15.88 1.66
N ASN A 138 -0.48 16.93 1.33
CA ASN A 138 0.93 16.74 0.98
C ASN A 138 1.75 16.57 2.26
N LEU A 139 2.09 15.32 2.59
CA LEU A 139 2.84 14.97 3.79
C LEU A 139 4.37 15.02 3.59
N LEU A 140 4.84 15.59 2.48
CA LEU A 140 6.27 15.74 2.23
C LEU A 140 6.91 16.64 3.30
N PRO A 141 8.12 16.29 3.78
CA PRO A 141 8.86 17.16 4.66
C PRO A 141 9.24 18.45 3.92
N ALA A 142 9.17 19.59 4.61
CA ALA A 142 9.66 20.85 4.06
C ALA A 142 11.19 20.79 3.92
N PHE A 143 11.70 21.22 2.76
CA PHE A 143 13.13 21.34 2.54
C PHE A 143 13.61 22.68 3.08
N THR A 144 14.67 22.70 3.89
CA THR A 144 15.24 23.93 4.40
C THR A 144 16.12 24.56 3.32
N VAL A 145 15.64 25.70 2.75
CA VAL A 145 16.37 26.46 1.74
C VAL A 145 17.22 27.57 2.40
N PRO A 146 18.31 28.03 1.73
CA PRO A 146 19.08 29.18 2.19
C PRO A 146 18.27 30.46 2.32
N THR A 147 18.69 31.34 3.22
CA THR A 147 18.04 32.65 3.44
C THR A 147 17.94 33.43 2.13
N GLY A 148 16.75 33.94 1.84
CA GLY A 148 16.46 34.70 0.61
C GLY A 148 15.93 33.86 -0.56
N HIS A 149 15.81 32.53 -0.39
CA HIS A 149 15.24 31.64 -1.38
C HIS A 149 13.90 31.06 -0.91
N THR A 150 13.04 30.76 -1.89
CA THR A 150 11.93 29.81 -1.78
C THR A 150 12.38 28.45 -2.31
N GLU A 151 11.61 27.37 -2.06
CA GLU A 151 11.91 26.06 -2.65
C GLU A 151 11.99 26.13 -4.18
N ASP A 152 11.11 26.90 -4.84
CA ASP A 152 11.10 27.09 -6.30
C ASP A 152 12.39 27.77 -6.78
N SER A 153 12.74 28.90 -6.17
CA SER A 153 13.95 29.66 -6.58
C SER A 153 15.23 28.89 -6.30
N TRP A 154 15.23 28.09 -5.23
CA TRP A 154 16.38 27.26 -4.89
C TRP A 154 16.51 26.07 -5.85
N LEU A 155 15.40 25.38 -6.13
CA LEU A 155 15.38 24.29 -7.11
C LEU A 155 15.89 24.77 -8.48
N LYS A 156 15.41 25.94 -8.93
CA LYS A 156 15.86 26.53 -10.18
C LYS A 156 17.37 26.78 -10.17
N SER A 157 17.89 27.40 -9.13
CA SER A 157 19.33 27.71 -9.02
C SER A 157 20.19 26.43 -9.04
N GLU A 158 19.79 25.43 -8.27
CA GLU A 158 20.51 24.15 -8.21
C GLU A 158 20.44 23.38 -9.54
N ALA A 159 19.29 23.40 -10.23
CA ALA A 159 19.14 22.75 -11.51
C ALA A 159 19.93 23.43 -12.64
N GLU A 160 19.93 24.77 -12.70
CA GLU A 160 20.72 25.56 -13.65
C GLU A 160 22.21 25.31 -13.46
N LEU A 161 22.68 25.38 -12.21
CA LEU A 161 24.08 25.09 -11.87
C LEU A 161 24.44 23.64 -12.20
N GLY A 162 23.61 22.70 -11.80
CA GLY A 162 23.82 21.28 -12.02
C GLY A 162 23.89 20.91 -13.51
N LEU A 163 23.06 21.54 -14.34
CA LEU A 163 23.10 21.35 -15.78
C LEU A 163 24.47 21.76 -16.37
N ILE A 164 24.97 22.94 -15.97
CA ILE A 164 26.28 23.44 -16.42
C ILE A 164 27.40 22.55 -15.92
N VAL A 165 27.38 22.16 -14.64
CA VAL A 165 28.41 21.29 -14.04
C VAL A 165 28.48 19.92 -14.75
N ARG A 166 27.34 19.37 -15.13
CA ARG A 166 27.28 18.02 -15.75
C ARG A 166 27.59 18.00 -17.24
N MET A 167 27.20 19.04 -17.96
CA MET A 167 27.27 19.04 -19.42
C MET A 167 28.34 19.99 -19.94
N GLY A 168 28.70 21.05 -19.22
CA GLY A 168 29.68 22.04 -19.67
C GLY A 168 29.28 22.66 -21.03
N GLU A 169 30.20 22.59 -21.98
CA GLU A 169 29.99 23.14 -23.35
C GLU A 169 28.93 22.38 -24.17
N ARG A 170 28.46 21.23 -23.74
CA ARG A 170 27.40 20.47 -24.42
C ARG A 170 26.01 21.00 -24.16
N VAL A 171 25.82 21.97 -23.26
CA VAL A 171 24.54 22.62 -23.03
C VAL A 171 24.09 23.37 -24.27
N THR A 172 22.88 23.11 -24.76
CA THR A 172 22.27 23.75 -25.90
C THR A 172 21.08 24.64 -25.51
N PRO A 173 20.61 25.53 -26.41
CA PRO A 173 19.38 26.28 -26.15
C PRO A 173 18.17 25.40 -25.88
N GLU A 174 18.13 24.19 -26.43
CA GLU A 174 17.05 23.22 -26.19
C GLU A 174 17.06 22.73 -24.73
N HIS A 175 18.24 22.48 -24.16
CA HIS A 175 18.35 22.14 -22.73
C HIS A 175 17.82 23.25 -21.83
N HIS A 176 18.13 24.52 -22.13
CA HIS A 176 17.60 25.64 -21.34
C HIS A 176 16.07 25.77 -21.46
N SER A 177 15.52 25.61 -22.67
CA SER A 177 14.08 25.64 -22.89
C SER A 177 13.36 24.52 -22.16
N ARG A 178 13.90 23.29 -22.23
CA ARG A 178 13.36 22.11 -21.57
C ARG A 178 13.45 22.26 -20.05
N LEU A 179 14.59 22.71 -19.50
CA LEU A 179 14.76 22.93 -18.07
C LEU A 179 13.73 23.94 -17.52
N SER A 180 13.57 25.09 -18.22
CA SER A 180 12.60 26.10 -17.82
C SER A 180 11.16 25.59 -17.89
N TYR A 181 10.83 24.78 -18.88
CA TYR A 181 9.51 24.16 -18.99
C TYR A 181 9.23 23.22 -17.83
N GLU A 182 10.17 22.30 -17.53
CA GLU A 182 10.02 21.33 -16.45
C GLU A 182 9.92 22.00 -15.08
N LEU A 183 10.76 23.01 -14.80
CA LEU A 183 10.70 23.80 -13.57
C LEU A 183 9.34 24.49 -13.40
N GLY A 184 8.79 25.08 -14.45
CA GLY A 184 7.46 25.69 -14.41
C GLY A 184 6.33 24.69 -14.16
N VAL A 185 6.44 23.46 -14.65
CA VAL A 185 5.47 22.40 -14.35
C VAL A 185 5.60 21.98 -12.87
N MET A 186 6.82 21.77 -12.37
CA MET A 186 7.08 21.37 -10.98
C MET A 186 6.57 22.43 -9.99
N GLU A 187 6.81 23.72 -10.25
CA GLU A 187 6.31 24.84 -9.48
C GLU A 187 4.78 24.85 -9.45
N LYS A 188 4.13 24.79 -10.62
CA LYS A 188 2.67 24.75 -10.75
C LYS A 188 2.01 23.59 -10.02
N MET A 189 2.68 22.45 -9.98
CA MET A 189 2.19 21.25 -9.29
C MET A 189 2.55 21.21 -7.79
N GLY A 190 3.38 22.14 -7.28
CA GLY A 190 3.78 22.23 -5.88
C GLY A 190 4.79 21.18 -5.43
N PHE A 191 5.67 20.72 -6.32
CA PHE A 191 6.67 19.68 -6.03
C PHE A 191 8.14 20.13 -5.92
N PRO A 192 8.52 21.41 -5.90
CA PRO A 192 9.95 21.80 -5.79
C PRO A 192 10.63 21.21 -4.56
N GLY A 193 9.98 21.25 -3.40
CA GLY A 193 10.51 20.64 -2.17
C GLY A 193 10.77 19.14 -2.29
N TYR A 194 9.91 18.41 -2.99
CA TYR A 194 10.10 16.98 -3.25
C TYR A 194 11.41 16.71 -4.01
N PHE A 195 11.66 17.45 -5.09
CA PHE A 195 12.89 17.30 -5.88
C PHE A 195 14.13 17.66 -5.08
N LEU A 196 14.05 18.69 -4.23
CA LEU A 196 15.15 19.09 -3.36
C LEU A 196 15.46 18.01 -2.30
N VAL A 197 14.45 17.40 -1.70
CA VAL A 197 14.63 16.29 -0.76
C VAL A 197 15.29 15.10 -1.46
N VAL A 198 14.81 14.71 -2.63
CA VAL A 198 15.36 13.59 -3.39
C VAL A 198 16.81 13.86 -3.83
N ALA A 199 17.09 15.07 -4.31
CA ALA A 199 18.45 15.48 -4.67
C ALA A 199 19.40 15.45 -3.48
N ASP A 200 18.95 15.88 -2.30
CA ASP A 200 19.72 15.84 -1.07
C ASP A 200 20.09 14.43 -0.65
N LEU A 201 19.15 13.50 -0.72
CA LEU A 201 19.42 12.08 -0.42
C LEU A 201 20.49 11.51 -1.34
N VAL A 202 20.40 11.80 -2.64
CA VAL A 202 21.39 11.35 -3.64
C VAL A 202 22.74 12.02 -3.42
N ALA A 203 22.76 13.33 -3.15
CA ALA A 203 23.98 14.07 -2.88
C ALA A 203 24.69 13.56 -1.62
N HIS A 204 23.92 13.31 -0.56
CA HIS A 204 24.47 12.72 0.68
C HIS A 204 25.08 11.35 0.41
N ALA A 205 24.38 10.44 -0.26
CA ALA A 205 24.88 9.12 -0.59
C ALA A 205 26.23 9.20 -1.34
N LYS A 206 26.30 10.02 -2.38
CA LYS A 206 27.52 10.23 -3.16
C LYS A 206 28.66 10.81 -2.31
N LYS A 207 28.35 11.77 -1.43
CA LYS A 207 29.32 12.41 -0.53
C LYS A 207 29.96 11.41 0.44
N VAL A 208 29.20 10.47 0.96
CA VAL A 208 29.69 9.44 1.89
C VAL A 208 30.15 8.15 1.19
N GLY A 209 30.20 8.15 -0.14
CA GLY A 209 30.68 7.01 -0.93
C GLY A 209 29.71 5.83 -0.99
N ILE A 210 28.40 6.06 -0.82
CA ILE A 210 27.37 5.07 -1.08
C ILE A 210 27.05 5.10 -2.57
N ARG A 211 27.07 3.94 -3.22
CA ARG A 211 26.70 3.84 -4.63
C ARG A 211 25.22 4.11 -4.82
N VAL A 212 24.91 4.91 -5.83
CA VAL A 212 23.54 5.24 -6.24
C VAL A 212 23.35 4.75 -7.67
N GLY A 213 22.23 4.12 -7.94
CA GLY A 213 21.85 3.68 -9.29
C GLY A 213 21.66 4.86 -10.24
N PRO A 214 21.66 4.62 -11.57
CA PRO A 214 21.54 5.67 -12.59
C PRO A 214 20.13 6.29 -12.66
N GLY A 215 19.21 5.87 -11.81
CA GLY A 215 17.79 6.16 -11.90
C GLY A 215 17.06 5.20 -12.84
N ARG A 216 15.77 5.02 -12.62
CA ARG A 216 14.89 4.14 -13.39
C ARG A 216 13.47 4.72 -13.47
N GLY A 217 12.61 4.07 -14.25
CA GLY A 217 11.22 4.49 -14.39
C GLY A 217 11.07 5.80 -15.16
N SER A 218 9.98 6.50 -14.91
CA SER A 218 9.60 7.73 -15.63
C SER A 218 10.49 8.93 -15.29
N ALA A 219 11.12 8.96 -14.11
CA ALA A 219 12.01 10.04 -13.67
C ALA A 219 13.21 10.25 -14.60
N ALA A 220 13.63 9.21 -15.35
CA ALA A 220 14.67 9.32 -16.37
C ALA A 220 14.30 10.30 -17.50
N GLY A 221 13.02 10.62 -17.69
CA GLY A 221 12.53 11.61 -18.66
C GLY A 221 12.67 13.07 -18.22
N SER A 222 13.14 13.34 -16.99
CA SER A 222 13.28 14.70 -16.46
C SER A 222 14.71 15.22 -16.57
N LEU A 223 14.88 16.36 -17.22
CA LEU A 223 16.14 17.09 -17.30
C LEU A 223 16.49 17.74 -15.97
N VAL A 224 15.51 18.17 -15.18
CA VAL A 224 15.74 18.66 -13.81
C VAL A 224 16.30 17.55 -12.94
N ALA A 225 15.73 16.34 -12.98
CA ALA A 225 16.27 15.19 -12.26
C ALA A 225 17.71 14.82 -12.71
N TYR A 226 17.98 14.92 -13.99
CA TYR A 226 19.34 14.79 -14.52
C TYR A 226 20.27 15.88 -13.97
N ALA A 227 19.90 17.13 -14.09
CA ALA A 227 20.71 18.27 -13.63
C ALA A 227 21.06 18.18 -12.13
N LEU A 228 20.10 17.81 -11.29
CA LEU A 228 20.27 17.59 -9.85
C LEU A 228 21.08 16.31 -9.51
N GLY A 229 21.45 15.52 -10.50
CA GLY A 229 22.20 14.28 -10.28
C GLY A 229 21.38 13.12 -9.72
N ILE A 230 20.05 13.23 -9.74
CA ILE A 230 19.11 12.16 -9.35
C ILE A 230 19.19 11.03 -10.38
N THR A 231 19.17 11.37 -11.68
CA THR A 231 19.30 10.41 -12.77
C THR A 231 20.64 10.54 -13.49
N GLY A 232 21.05 9.48 -14.19
CA GLY A 232 22.34 9.39 -14.90
C GLY A 232 22.30 9.69 -16.38
N LEU A 233 21.10 9.74 -17.00
CA LEU A 233 20.90 9.87 -18.44
C LEU A 233 20.38 11.25 -18.80
N ASP A 234 20.94 11.84 -19.89
CA ASP A 234 20.38 13.05 -20.50
C ASP A 234 19.09 12.67 -21.26
N PRO A 235 17.91 13.16 -20.85
CA PRO A 235 16.65 12.78 -21.49
C PRO A 235 16.50 13.29 -22.92
N LEU A 236 17.17 14.39 -23.29
CA LEU A 236 17.12 14.91 -24.65
C LEU A 236 17.93 14.02 -25.61
N GLU A 237 19.13 13.61 -25.21
CA GLU A 237 19.97 12.70 -26.00
C GLU A 237 19.25 11.39 -26.34
N HIS A 238 18.39 10.91 -25.41
CA HIS A 238 17.66 9.66 -25.56
C HIS A 238 16.19 9.84 -25.97
N GLY A 239 15.75 11.05 -26.31
CA GLY A 239 14.39 11.33 -26.76
C GLY A 239 13.30 10.97 -25.72
N LEU A 240 13.59 11.10 -24.44
CA LEU A 240 12.67 10.75 -23.36
C LEU A 240 11.68 11.90 -23.11
N LEU A 241 10.40 11.52 -22.91
CA LEU A 241 9.30 12.46 -22.70
C LEU A 241 9.10 12.75 -21.21
N PHE A 242 9.11 14.03 -20.83
CA PHE A 242 8.84 14.49 -19.47
C PHE A 242 7.39 14.25 -19.03
N GLU A 243 6.45 14.36 -19.95
CA GLU A 243 5.02 14.20 -19.71
C GLU A 243 4.64 12.77 -19.25
N ARG A 244 5.52 11.80 -19.45
CA ARG A 244 5.38 10.45 -18.88
C ARG A 244 5.71 10.39 -17.41
N PHE A 245 6.47 11.36 -16.92
CA PHE A 245 6.87 11.48 -15.53
C PHE A 245 5.95 12.45 -14.77
N LEU A 246 5.80 13.70 -15.26
CA LEU A 246 4.90 14.69 -14.72
C LEU A 246 3.99 15.24 -15.82
N ASN A 247 2.69 15.20 -15.59
CA ASN A 247 1.70 15.77 -16.49
C ASN A 247 0.74 16.66 -15.68
N PRO A 248 0.67 17.99 -15.97
CA PRO A 248 -0.23 18.92 -15.29
C PRO A 248 -1.71 18.55 -15.39
N GLU A 249 -2.09 17.79 -16.43
CA GLU A 249 -3.47 17.34 -16.62
C GLU A 249 -3.83 16.13 -15.74
N ARG A 250 -2.82 15.45 -15.22
CA ARG A 250 -2.98 14.30 -14.33
C ARG A 250 -2.37 14.63 -12.98
N ILE A 251 -3.21 15.04 -12.02
CA ILE A 251 -2.77 15.34 -10.66
C ILE A 251 -2.38 14.02 -9.98
N SER A 252 -1.11 13.66 -10.08
CA SER A 252 -0.51 12.55 -9.32
C SER A 252 0.84 13.01 -8.78
N MET A 253 1.14 12.60 -7.54
CA MET A 253 2.44 12.84 -6.96
C MET A 253 3.53 12.14 -7.80
N PRO A 254 4.68 12.79 -8.07
CA PRO A 254 5.80 12.15 -8.74
C PRO A 254 6.33 10.99 -7.90
N ASP A 255 6.75 9.93 -8.56
CA ASP A 255 7.38 8.77 -7.95
C ASP A 255 8.79 8.63 -8.51
N ILE A 256 9.80 8.85 -7.65
CA ILE A 256 11.21 8.70 -8.00
C ILE A 256 11.80 7.53 -7.21
N ASP A 257 12.08 6.48 -7.93
CA ASP A 257 12.77 5.31 -7.40
C ASP A 257 14.27 5.57 -7.23
N LEU A 258 14.79 5.42 -6.01
CA LEU A 258 16.20 5.54 -5.69
C LEU A 258 16.80 4.18 -5.31
N ASP A 259 17.81 3.75 -6.05
CA ASP A 259 18.54 2.52 -5.77
C ASP A 259 19.86 2.85 -5.06
N PHE A 260 20.01 2.38 -3.82
CA PHE A 260 21.26 2.50 -3.04
C PHE A 260 21.91 1.14 -2.83
N ASP A 261 23.22 1.12 -2.61
CA ASP A 261 23.95 -0.10 -2.21
C ASP A 261 23.28 -0.75 -0.99
N GLU A 262 22.75 -1.97 -1.18
CA GLU A 262 21.98 -2.71 -0.17
C GLU A 262 22.72 -2.81 1.17
N ARG A 263 24.03 -3.00 1.15
CA ARG A 263 24.87 -3.15 2.36
C ARG A 263 24.88 -1.90 3.23
N ARG A 264 24.58 -0.73 2.65
CA ARG A 264 24.61 0.58 3.32
C ARG A 264 23.25 1.28 3.30
N ARG A 265 22.19 0.58 2.90
CA ARG A 265 20.82 1.14 2.86
C ARG A 265 20.37 1.70 4.21
N SER A 266 20.70 1.02 5.31
CA SER A 266 20.36 1.46 6.67
C SER A 266 20.97 2.81 7.04
N GLU A 267 22.12 3.19 6.46
CA GLU A 267 22.74 4.50 6.67
C GLU A 267 21.90 5.60 6.01
N MET A 268 21.33 5.34 4.82
CA MET A 268 20.45 6.27 4.13
C MET A 268 19.14 6.48 4.87
N ILE A 269 18.52 5.40 5.38
CA ILE A 269 17.31 5.50 6.23
C ILE A 269 17.61 6.36 7.45
N ARG A 270 18.73 6.11 8.15
CA ARG A 270 19.13 6.91 9.31
C ARG A 270 19.37 8.37 8.97
N TYR A 271 20.00 8.66 7.84
CA TYR A 271 20.19 10.04 7.38
C TYR A 271 18.84 10.74 7.15
N ALA A 272 17.94 10.10 6.41
CA ALA A 272 16.61 10.64 6.14
C ALA A 272 15.83 10.89 7.45
N THR A 273 15.78 9.90 8.34
CA THR A 273 15.13 10.00 9.65
C THR A 273 15.71 11.14 10.50
N THR A 274 17.03 11.24 10.57
CA THR A 274 17.69 12.31 11.36
C THR A 274 17.45 13.70 10.80
N LYS A 275 17.41 13.83 9.47
CA LYS A 275 17.28 15.13 8.81
C LYS A 275 15.84 15.61 8.68
N TYR A 276 14.92 14.69 8.38
CA TYR A 276 13.53 15.01 8.03
C TYR A 276 12.51 14.64 9.11
N GLY A 277 12.92 13.93 10.16
CA GLY A 277 12.08 13.53 11.31
C GLY A 277 11.70 12.05 11.31
N GLU A 278 11.60 11.47 12.51
CA GLU A 278 11.22 10.06 12.72
C GLU A 278 9.76 9.80 12.37
N ASP A 279 8.93 10.83 12.40
CA ASP A 279 7.50 10.79 12.08
C ASP A 279 7.20 10.90 10.57
N ARG A 280 8.25 11.05 9.74
CA ARG A 280 8.13 11.33 8.29
C ARG A 280 8.92 10.38 7.39
N VAL A 281 9.59 9.38 7.96
CA VAL A 281 10.43 8.42 7.23
C VAL A 281 10.08 6.98 7.57
#